data_efab1f9794c725c9a4e6b67f8593c3c0
#
_entry.id   efab1f9794c725c9a4e6b67f8593c3c0
#
_cell.length_a   1.000
_cell.length_b   1.000
_cell.length_c   1.000
_cell.angle_alpha   90.00
_cell.angle_beta   90.00
_cell.angle_gamma   90.00
#
_symmetry.space_group_name_H-M   'P 1'
#
loop_
_entity.id
_entity.type
_entity.pdbx_description
1 polymer ?
#
loop_
_entity_poly.entity_id
_entity_poly.type
_entity_poly.pdbx_seq_one_letter_code
_entity_poly.pdbx_strand_id
1 'polypeptide(L)'
;MQINKFMIGGILILGAVVFLIWSSTAATSEYFLTINELNEKGSGIVNKNLRVSGAVLGDTIQYDAQNLVLTFEVAHVPGDNAEIEAQGGLAEVLHQAVSDPSRQRMKVVYEGPMPDLLRNEAQAIMTGHLGEDGVFYADELLLKCPTKYEEAVPEQVANQ
;
A
#
# COMPACT_ATOMS: atom_id res chain seq x y z
N MET A 1 23.01 50.87 16.12
CA MET A 1 23.14 49.79 15.14
C MET A 1 21.95 49.91 14.20
N GLN A 2 22.13 50.47 13.00
CA GLN A 2 21.01 50.66 12.03
C GLN A 2 20.77 49.32 11.38
N ILE A 3 19.69 48.66 11.75
CA ILE A 3 19.26 47.42 11.10
C ILE A 3 18.78 47.79 9.70
N ASN A 4 19.47 47.26 8.70
CA ASN A 4 19.19 47.58 7.30
C ASN A 4 17.85 46.93 6.93
N LYS A 5 16.89 47.72 6.40
CA LYS A 5 15.56 47.24 6.01
C LYS A 5 15.59 46.02 5.08
N PHE A 6 16.66 45.86 4.32
CA PHE A 6 16.90 44.71 3.45
C PHE A 6 17.28 43.45 4.25
N MET A 7 17.98 43.58 5.42
CA MET A 7 18.24 42.45 6.31
C MET A 7 16.98 41.92 6.98
N ILE A 8 16.08 42.83 7.40
CA ILE A 8 14.80 42.43 7.98
C ILE A 8 13.97 41.67 6.96
N GLY A 9 13.88 42.16 5.70
CA GLY A 9 13.19 41.47 4.62
C GLY A 9 13.77 40.09 4.31
N GLY A 10 15.11 39.98 4.27
CA GLY A 10 15.80 38.71 4.07
C GLY A 10 15.54 37.67 5.14
N ILE A 11 15.56 38.09 6.42
CA ILE A 11 15.28 37.21 7.58
C ILE A 11 13.81 36.76 7.53
N LEU A 12 12.89 37.62 7.17
CA LEU A 12 11.46 37.31 7.09
C LEU A 12 11.16 36.29 5.96
N ILE A 13 11.79 36.46 4.80
CA ILE A 13 11.70 35.50 3.70
C ILE A 13 12.30 34.14 4.09
N LEU A 14 13.49 34.15 4.70
CA LEU A 14 14.17 32.92 5.15
C LEU A 14 13.31 32.18 6.18
N GLY A 15 12.73 32.91 7.14
CA GLY A 15 11.81 32.36 8.15
C GLY A 15 10.56 31.75 7.52
N ALA A 16 9.97 32.42 6.53
CA ALA A 16 8.82 31.90 5.79
C ALA A 16 9.14 30.62 5.03
N VAL A 17 10.31 30.56 4.36
CA VAL A 17 10.76 29.35 3.65
C VAL A 17 10.99 28.18 4.61
N VAL A 18 11.66 28.39 5.71
CA VAL A 18 11.87 27.37 6.76
C VAL A 18 10.56 26.89 7.34
N PHE A 19 9.63 27.81 7.61
CA PHE A 19 8.29 27.48 8.09
C PHE A 19 7.50 26.63 7.09
N LEU A 20 7.55 26.98 5.80
CA LEU A 20 6.88 26.22 4.74
C LEU A 20 7.48 24.81 4.59
N ILE A 21 8.81 24.68 4.66
CA ILE A 21 9.48 23.38 4.59
C ILE A 21 9.04 22.52 5.80
N TRP A 22 9.04 23.08 6.99
CA TRP A 22 8.65 22.35 8.20
C TRP A 22 7.18 21.96 8.19
N SER A 23 6.29 22.87 7.77
CA SER A 23 4.86 22.61 7.64
C SER A 23 4.55 21.55 6.57
N SER A 24 5.31 21.53 5.47
CA SER A 24 5.14 20.57 4.38
C SER A 24 5.55 19.14 4.77
N THR A 25 6.55 18.99 5.64
CA THR A 25 7.06 17.67 6.05
C THR A 25 6.12 16.94 7.02
N ALA A 26 5.24 17.65 7.71
CA ALA A 26 4.30 17.06 8.68
C ALA A 26 3.06 16.41 8.04
N ALA A 27 2.81 16.63 6.75
CA ALA A 27 1.51 16.34 6.15
C ALA A 27 1.37 14.97 5.45
N THR A 28 2.45 14.18 5.28
CA THR A 28 2.36 12.99 4.42
C THR A 28 3.24 11.83 4.89
N SER A 29 3.13 11.44 6.14
CA SER A 29 3.64 10.11 6.55
C SER A 29 2.55 9.07 6.31
N GLU A 30 2.38 8.62 5.06
CA GLU A 30 1.73 7.35 4.80
C GLU A 30 2.65 6.25 5.34
N TYR A 31 2.20 5.57 6.39
CA TYR A 31 2.93 4.43 6.91
C TYR A 31 2.66 3.22 6.03
N PHE A 32 3.65 2.81 5.25
CA PHE A 32 3.65 1.50 4.60
C PHE A 32 3.81 0.43 5.67
N LEU A 33 2.82 -0.42 5.81
CA LEU A 33 2.84 -1.53 6.75
C LEU A 33 2.45 -2.81 6.03
N THR A 34 3.08 -3.90 6.44
CA THR A 34 2.62 -5.24 6.12
C THR A 34 1.47 -5.65 7.06
N ILE A 35 0.68 -6.66 6.67
CA ILE A 35 -0.41 -7.18 7.52
C ILE A 35 0.14 -7.67 8.87
N ASN A 36 1.33 -8.26 8.90
CA ASN A 36 1.97 -8.71 10.14
C ASN A 36 2.28 -7.53 11.07
N GLU A 37 2.92 -6.49 10.55
CA GLU A 37 3.24 -5.28 11.32
C GLU A 37 1.99 -4.54 11.81
N LEU A 38 0.92 -4.59 11.02
CA LEU A 38 -0.37 -4.02 11.38
C LEU A 38 -0.97 -4.74 12.60
N ASN A 39 -0.91 -6.07 12.60
CA ASN A 39 -1.39 -6.88 13.72
C ASN A 39 -0.51 -6.72 14.98
N GLU A 40 0.82 -6.59 14.82
CA GLU A 40 1.75 -6.37 15.94
C GLU A 40 1.54 -5.02 16.62
N LYS A 41 1.27 -3.96 15.83
CA LYS A 41 1.06 -2.60 16.35
C LYS A 41 -0.32 -2.41 16.99
N GLY A 42 -1.29 -3.26 16.66
CA GLY A 42 -2.61 -3.32 17.28
C GLY A 42 -3.32 -1.97 17.38
N SER A 43 -3.86 -1.67 18.56
CA SER A 43 -4.67 -0.46 18.80
C SER A 43 -3.94 0.88 18.61
N GLY A 44 -2.61 0.89 18.55
CA GLY A 44 -1.82 2.11 18.39
C GLY A 44 -1.92 2.77 17.01
N ILE A 45 -2.49 2.06 16.01
CA ILE A 45 -2.61 2.53 14.63
C ILE A 45 -4.05 2.59 14.13
N VAL A 46 -5.02 2.27 14.98
CA VAL A 46 -6.45 2.40 14.67
C VAL A 46 -6.78 3.84 14.27
N ASN A 47 -7.58 4.00 13.24
CA ASN A 47 -7.98 5.30 12.66
C ASN A 47 -6.84 6.18 12.11
N LYS A 48 -5.64 5.62 11.90
CA LYS A 48 -4.56 6.32 11.17
C LYS A 48 -4.63 5.97 9.69
N ASN A 49 -4.21 6.93 8.85
CA ASN A 49 -4.08 6.68 7.42
C ASN A 49 -2.88 5.76 7.17
N LEU A 50 -3.15 4.58 6.64
CA LEU A 50 -2.19 3.50 6.43
C LEU A 50 -2.22 3.06 4.98
N ARG A 51 -1.07 2.60 4.50
CA ARG A 51 -0.98 1.93 3.21
C ARG A 51 -0.53 0.49 3.41
N VAL A 52 -1.36 -0.46 2.98
CA VAL A 52 -1.15 -1.89 3.22
C VAL A 52 -1.17 -2.64 1.90
N SER A 53 -0.30 -3.65 1.78
CA SER A 53 -0.25 -4.54 0.62
C SER A 53 -0.56 -5.97 1.03
N GLY A 54 -1.29 -6.70 0.16
CA GLY A 54 -1.62 -8.11 0.39
C GLY A 54 -2.03 -8.82 -0.89
N ALA A 55 -2.09 -10.15 -0.84
CA ALA A 55 -2.58 -11.02 -1.90
C ALA A 55 -4.08 -11.26 -1.76
N VAL A 56 -4.86 -11.00 -2.80
CA VAL A 56 -6.33 -11.16 -2.77
C VAL A 56 -6.71 -12.65 -2.77
N LEU A 57 -7.56 -13.04 -1.83
CA LEU A 57 -8.21 -14.35 -1.83
C LEU A 57 -9.51 -14.27 -2.65
N GLY A 58 -9.48 -14.84 -3.85
CA GLY A 58 -10.56 -14.71 -4.83
C GLY A 58 -11.90 -15.29 -4.38
N ASP A 59 -11.90 -16.36 -3.61
CA ASP A 59 -13.08 -17.02 -3.06
C ASP A 59 -13.81 -16.21 -1.98
N THR A 60 -13.17 -15.20 -1.44
CA THR A 60 -13.74 -14.31 -0.40
C THR A 60 -14.39 -13.04 -0.96
N ILE A 61 -14.27 -12.80 -2.27
CA ILE A 61 -14.78 -11.58 -2.91
C ILE A 61 -16.31 -11.57 -2.90
N GLN A 62 -16.87 -10.53 -2.31
CA GLN A 62 -18.31 -10.26 -2.26
C GLN A 62 -18.56 -8.82 -2.68
N TYR A 63 -19.44 -8.61 -3.65
CA TYR A 63 -19.79 -7.28 -4.15
C TYR A 63 -21.28 -7.02 -4.09
N ASP A 64 -21.65 -5.99 -3.34
CA ASP A 64 -22.99 -5.43 -3.32
C ASP A 64 -23.08 -4.28 -4.35
N ALA A 65 -23.63 -4.60 -5.51
CA ALA A 65 -23.78 -3.63 -6.61
C ALA A 65 -24.81 -2.53 -6.34
N GLN A 66 -25.71 -2.71 -5.35
CA GLN A 66 -26.73 -1.70 -5.02
C GLN A 66 -26.12 -0.59 -4.14
N ASN A 67 -25.29 -1.00 -3.19
CA ASN A 67 -24.63 -0.08 -2.25
C ASN A 67 -23.19 0.24 -2.67
N LEU A 68 -22.67 -0.35 -3.74
CA LEU A 68 -21.29 -0.24 -4.20
C LEU A 68 -20.27 -0.62 -3.11
N VAL A 69 -20.58 -1.65 -2.33
CA VAL A 69 -19.71 -2.14 -1.26
C VAL A 69 -19.03 -3.42 -1.70
N LEU A 70 -17.71 -3.41 -1.70
CA LEU A 70 -16.84 -4.53 -2.00
C LEU A 70 -16.20 -5.04 -0.71
N THR A 71 -16.33 -6.33 -0.42
CA THR A 71 -15.70 -6.99 0.71
C THR A 71 -14.86 -8.15 0.21
N PHE A 72 -13.63 -8.27 0.70
CA PHE A 72 -12.72 -9.38 0.37
C PHE A 72 -11.66 -9.54 1.46
N GLU A 73 -10.93 -10.65 1.41
CA GLU A 73 -9.78 -10.86 2.29
C GLU A 73 -8.47 -10.80 1.51
N VAL A 74 -7.43 -10.36 2.19
CA VAL A 74 -6.05 -10.35 1.68
C VAL A 74 -5.14 -11.13 2.63
N ALA A 75 -4.22 -11.90 2.07
CA ALA A 75 -3.17 -12.60 2.81
C ALA A 75 -1.89 -11.77 2.86
N HIS A 76 -1.11 -11.95 3.92
CA HIS A 76 0.17 -11.28 4.11
C HIS A 76 1.16 -11.55 2.99
N VAL A 77 1.80 -10.48 2.51
CA VAL A 77 2.89 -10.47 1.53
C VAL A 77 4.06 -9.68 2.13
N PRO A 78 5.32 -10.13 1.96
CA PRO A 78 6.49 -9.37 2.40
C PRO A 78 6.51 -7.95 1.82
N GLY A 79 7.00 -7.00 2.60
CA GLY A 79 7.13 -5.61 2.18
C GLY A 79 8.45 -5.31 1.45
N ASP A 80 9.46 -6.17 1.58
CA ASP A 80 10.79 -5.97 1.00
C ASP A 80 10.91 -6.68 -0.36
N ASN A 81 11.32 -5.93 -1.39
CA ASN A 81 11.54 -6.47 -2.73
C ASN A 81 12.63 -7.54 -2.78
N ALA A 82 13.69 -7.41 -1.97
CA ALA A 82 14.75 -8.42 -1.92
C ALA A 82 14.23 -9.75 -1.36
N GLU A 83 13.32 -9.71 -0.39
CA GLU A 83 12.66 -10.90 0.14
C GLU A 83 11.72 -11.53 -0.89
N ILE A 84 10.97 -10.72 -1.63
CA ILE A 84 10.10 -11.17 -2.72
C ILE A 84 10.90 -11.87 -3.82
N GLU A 85 12.03 -11.30 -4.24
CA GLU A 85 12.91 -11.91 -5.24
C GLU A 85 13.53 -13.21 -4.74
N ALA A 86 13.97 -13.27 -3.48
CA ALA A 86 14.51 -14.47 -2.88
C ALA A 86 13.49 -15.63 -2.80
N GLN A 87 12.19 -15.32 -2.74
CA GLN A 87 11.10 -16.30 -2.72
C GLN A 87 10.60 -16.69 -4.13
N GLY A 88 11.28 -16.27 -5.21
CA GLY A 88 10.92 -16.64 -6.58
C GLY A 88 10.09 -15.57 -7.33
N GLY A 89 10.09 -14.34 -6.82
CA GLY A 89 9.40 -13.20 -7.44
C GLY A 89 7.96 -13.03 -6.96
N LEU A 90 7.37 -11.91 -7.35
CA LEU A 90 6.05 -11.49 -6.86
C LEU A 90 4.93 -12.50 -7.15
N ALA A 91 4.94 -13.11 -8.35
CA ALA A 91 3.91 -14.07 -8.74
C ALA A 91 3.90 -15.30 -7.82
N GLU A 92 5.09 -15.85 -7.50
CA GLU A 92 5.24 -17.00 -6.63
C GLU A 92 4.83 -16.66 -5.18
N VAL A 93 5.24 -15.50 -4.68
CA VAL A 93 4.89 -15.02 -3.35
C VAL A 93 3.38 -14.85 -3.20
N LEU A 94 2.69 -14.29 -4.20
CA LEU A 94 1.24 -14.13 -4.18
C LEU A 94 0.52 -15.48 -4.21
N HIS A 95 0.98 -16.41 -5.06
CA HIS A 95 0.45 -17.77 -5.12
C HIS A 95 0.59 -18.51 -3.78
N GLN A 96 1.78 -18.47 -3.18
CA GLN A 96 2.02 -19.05 -1.87
C GLN A 96 1.18 -18.39 -0.77
N ALA A 97 1.02 -17.05 -0.81
CA ALA A 97 0.24 -16.32 0.18
C ALA A 97 -1.24 -16.74 0.19
N VAL A 98 -1.82 -16.96 -0.97
CA VAL A 98 -3.22 -17.40 -1.09
C VAL A 98 -3.39 -18.88 -0.73
N SER A 99 -2.39 -19.71 -1.08
CA SER A 99 -2.43 -21.17 -0.88
C SER A 99 -2.17 -21.59 0.56
N ASP A 100 -1.48 -20.77 1.35
CA ASP A 100 -1.10 -21.07 2.72
C ASP A 100 -2.15 -20.55 3.73
N PRO A 101 -2.95 -21.44 4.35
CA PRO A 101 -3.96 -21.02 5.32
C PRO A 101 -3.38 -20.52 6.64
N SER A 102 -2.09 -20.74 6.91
CA SER A 102 -1.41 -20.28 8.12
C SER A 102 -0.98 -18.80 8.04
N ARG A 103 -0.94 -18.23 6.85
CA ARG A 103 -0.62 -16.81 6.67
C ARG A 103 -1.69 -15.92 7.26
N GLN A 104 -1.25 -14.84 7.87
CA GLN A 104 -2.17 -13.85 8.41
C GLN A 104 -3.02 -13.23 7.31
N ARG A 105 -4.32 -13.12 7.59
CA ARG A 105 -5.32 -12.56 6.68
C ARG A 105 -5.95 -11.33 7.30
N MET A 106 -6.41 -10.44 6.45
CA MET A 106 -7.09 -9.23 6.84
C MET A 106 -8.32 -9.03 5.97
N LYS A 107 -9.47 -8.76 6.61
CA LYS A 107 -10.71 -8.42 5.93
C LYS A 107 -10.65 -6.96 5.49
N VAL A 108 -11.07 -6.70 4.26
CA VAL A 108 -11.08 -5.38 3.63
C VAL A 108 -12.50 -5.04 3.20
N VAL A 109 -12.89 -3.79 3.45
CA VAL A 109 -14.11 -3.18 2.92
C VAL A 109 -13.72 -1.98 2.09
N TYR A 110 -14.22 -1.89 0.88
CA TYR A 110 -14.00 -0.79 -0.04
C TYR A 110 -15.34 -0.31 -0.59
N GLU A 111 -15.59 1.00 -0.51
CA GLU A 111 -16.78 1.63 -1.08
C GLU A 111 -16.46 2.21 -2.45
N GLY A 112 -16.99 1.58 -3.50
CA GLY A 112 -16.74 2.02 -4.87
C GLY A 112 -17.08 0.95 -5.90
N PRO A 113 -16.88 1.26 -7.18
CA PRO A 113 -17.10 0.29 -8.26
C PRO A 113 -16.10 -0.87 -8.13
N MET A 114 -16.55 -2.07 -8.46
CA MET A 114 -15.69 -3.25 -8.50
C MET A 114 -14.60 -3.08 -9.57
N PRO A 115 -13.31 -3.14 -9.17
CA PRO A 115 -12.21 -3.02 -10.14
C PRO A 115 -12.07 -4.26 -11.02
N ASP A 116 -11.81 -4.08 -12.32
CA ASP A 116 -11.67 -5.17 -13.29
C ASP A 116 -10.55 -6.16 -12.99
N LEU A 117 -9.49 -5.70 -12.31
CA LEU A 117 -8.32 -6.52 -11.96
C LEU A 117 -8.46 -7.26 -10.64
N LEU A 118 -9.62 -7.14 -9.96
CA LEU A 118 -9.85 -7.84 -8.69
C LEU A 118 -10.11 -9.32 -8.94
N ARG A 119 -9.14 -10.15 -8.60
CA ARG A 119 -9.19 -11.60 -8.76
C ARG A 119 -8.24 -12.30 -7.80
N ASN A 120 -8.34 -13.62 -7.75
CA ASN A 120 -7.39 -14.43 -6.97
C ASN A 120 -5.94 -14.15 -7.36
N GLU A 121 -5.04 -14.10 -6.37
CA GLU A 121 -3.62 -13.83 -6.54
C GLU A 121 -3.28 -12.44 -7.10
N ALA A 122 -4.23 -11.51 -7.17
CA ALA A 122 -3.90 -10.12 -7.45
C ALA A 122 -3.21 -9.48 -6.23
N GLN A 123 -2.18 -8.66 -6.46
CA GLN A 123 -1.65 -7.81 -5.40
C GLN A 123 -2.57 -6.62 -5.21
N ALA A 124 -3.16 -6.50 -4.03
CA ALA A 124 -3.89 -5.31 -3.62
C ALA A 124 -2.98 -4.38 -2.83
N ILE A 125 -2.94 -3.11 -3.21
CA ILE A 125 -2.31 -2.03 -2.47
C ILE A 125 -3.44 -1.08 -2.07
N MET A 126 -3.67 -0.96 -0.78
CA MET A 126 -4.82 -0.26 -0.22
C MET A 126 -4.36 0.89 0.66
N THR A 127 -4.96 2.06 0.49
CA THR A 127 -4.83 3.20 1.39
C THR A 127 -6.13 3.36 2.15
N GLY A 128 -6.06 3.53 3.47
CA GLY A 128 -7.24 3.61 4.32
C GLY A 128 -6.87 3.50 5.80
N HIS A 129 -7.79 3.02 6.61
CA HIS A 129 -7.59 2.90 8.05
C HIS A 129 -8.08 1.56 8.61
N LEU A 130 -7.46 1.14 9.70
CA LEU A 130 -7.91 -0.04 10.46
C LEU A 130 -9.02 0.39 11.42
N GLY A 131 -10.18 -0.27 11.33
CA GLY A 131 -11.28 -0.10 12.28
C GLY A 131 -11.00 -0.78 13.62
N GLU A 132 -11.77 -0.42 14.64
CA GLU A 132 -11.73 -1.07 15.97
C GLU A 132 -12.19 -2.52 15.94
N ASP A 133 -12.94 -2.90 14.90
CA ASP A 133 -13.42 -4.26 14.62
C ASP A 133 -12.38 -5.15 13.92
N GLY A 134 -11.18 -4.63 13.63
CA GLY A 134 -10.12 -5.34 12.93
C GLY A 134 -10.33 -5.43 11.42
N VAL A 135 -11.29 -4.72 10.86
CA VAL A 135 -11.52 -4.61 9.41
C VAL A 135 -10.76 -3.42 8.86
N PHE A 136 -10.16 -3.58 7.70
CA PHE A 136 -9.50 -2.49 7.00
C PHE A 136 -10.49 -1.81 6.06
N TYR A 137 -10.75 -0.55 6.31
CA TYR A 137 -11.60 0.31 5.48
C TYR A 137 -10.73 1.05 4.48
N ALA A 138 -10.80 0.63 3.22
CA ALA A 138 -9.99 1.19 2.16
C ALA A 138 -10.69 2.38 1.50
N ASP A 139 -9.99 3.53 1.46
CA ASP A 139 -10.41 4.72 0.71
C ASP A 139 -9.94 4.63 -0.75
N GLU A 140 -8.78 3.97 -0.97
CA GLU A 140 -8.19 3.75 -2.29
C GLU A 140 -7.75 2.29 -2.44
N LEU A 141 -8.03 1.72 -3.61
CA LEU A 141 -7.67 0.34 -3.96
C LEU A 141 -6.95 0.32 -5.31
N LEU A 142 -5.66 -0.01 -5.29
CA LEU A 142 -4.84 -0.25 -6.47
C LEU A 142 -4.55 -1.74 -6.60
N LEU A 143 -4.75 -2.29 -7.79
CA LEU A 143 -4.52 -3.70 -8.06
C LEU A 143 -3.40 -3.88 -9.09
N LYS A 144 -2.51 -4.81 -8.82
CA LYS A 144 -1.48 -5.28 -9.75
C LYS A 144 -1.66 -6.78 -9.97
N CYS A 145 -1.75 -7.18 -11.22
CA CYS A 145 -1.67 -8.59 -11.57
C CYS A 145 -0.22 -8.90 -11.95
N PRO A 146 0.43 -9.89 -11.31
CA PRO A 146 1.74 -10.34 -11.77
C PRO A 146 1.56 -10.96 -13.16
N THR A 147 2.03 -10.27 -14.19
CA THR A 147 2.13 -10.82 -15.52
C THR A 147 3.43 -11.59 -15.59
N LYS A 148 3.39 -12.86 -16.03
CA LYS A 148 4.56 -13.72 -16.28
C LYS A 148 5.52 -13.18 -17.36
N TYR A 149 5.39 -11.90 -17.73
CA TYR A 149 6.13 -11.30 -18.84
C TYR A 149 7.43 -10.60 -18.44
N GLU A 150 7.79 -10.57 -17.16
CA GLU A 150 9.06 -9.94 -16.74
C GLU A 150 10.27 -10.86 -16.83
N GLU A 151 10.12 -12.16 -17.12
CA GLU A 151 11.24 -13.11 -17.21
C GLU A 151 11.73 -13.46 -18.64
N ALA A 152 11.15 -12.88 -19.67
CA ALA A 152 11.70 -13.03 -21.03
C ALA A 152 12.59 -11.83 -21.38
N VAL A 153 13.81 -11.80 -20.86
CA VAL A 153 14.88 -11.03 -21.48
C VAL A 153 15.08 -11.66 -22.87
N PRO A 154 14.85 -10.94 -23.99
CA PRO A 154 15.16 -11.49 -25.30
C PRO A 154 16.67 -11.73 -25.32
N GLU A 155 17.08 -12.97 -25.45
CA GLU A 155 18.45 -13.32 -25.83
C GLU A 155 18.73 -12.59 -27.12
N GLN A 156 19.51 -11.50 -27.04
CA GLN A 156 20.04 -10.89 -28.22
C GLN A 156 20.98 -11.86 -28.83
N VAL A 157 20.51 -12.45 -29.92
CA VAL A 157 21.33 -13.33 -30.80
C VAL A 157 22.56 -12.52 -31.16
N ALA A 158 23.68 -12.87 -30.52
CA ALA A 158 24.99 -12.52 -30.98
C ALA A 158 25.23 -13.28 -32.29
N ASN A 159 24.97 -12.67 -33.42
CA ASN A 159 25.39 -13.13 -34.72
C ASN A 159 26.35 -12.15 -35.34
N GLN A 160 27.57 -12.64 -35.49
CA GLN A 160 28.67 -12.34 -36.45
C GLN A 160 29.42 -11.00 -36.23
#